data_3f257a70e8e1e475620f950686891794
#
_entry.id   3f257a70e8e1e475620f950686891794
#
_cell.length_a   1.000
_cell.length_b   1.000
_cell.length_c   1.000
_cell.angle_alpha   90.00
_cell.angle_beta   90.00
_cell.angle_gamma   90.00
#
_symmetry.space_group_name_H-M   'P 1'
#
loop_
_entity.id
_entity.type
_entity.pdbx_description
1 polymer ?
#
loop_
_entity_poly.entity_id
_entity_poly.type
_entity_poly.pdbx_seq_one_letter_code
_entity_poly.pdbx_strand_id
1 'polypeptide(L)'
;MNAYWPARLMKSVFVLFCAAVAVPVFAQPVQVTDDRSVVVRLAQTPQRIVSLLPSLTETVCELGRCDRLVGVDRYSNYPVSVQRLPTVGGGLDPNVEAIVALRPDVVLMATSSRVAERLKTLGIAVVALEPKTHADVQRVMLTVGQLLGVSDAQKVWRAIDAGVSAAAQSVPASARGVRVYFEVNQGPYAAGESSFIGETLTRLGAKNIVPTALGAFPKLNPEYIVRANPDLIMVGQRSADGLAQRPGWSGMRALREQRLCVFPVEEANVLVRPGPRMAEAARIMARCLVEKAPKAERSTAGPPQGGSTPLGGSAPRAAGSVRAQ
;
A
#
# COMPACT_ATOMS: atom_id res chain seq x y z
N MET A 1 28.55 72.17 -69.08
CA MET A 1 29.15 72.03 -67.70
C MET A 1 28.12 71.40 -66.82
N ASN A 2 28.21 70.07 -66.64
CA ASN A 2 27.23 69.21 -65.96
C ASN A 2 27.66 69.00 -64.49
N ALA A 3 26.83 69.38 -63.55
CA ALA A 3 27.01 69.11 -62.15
C ALA A 3 26.10 67.93 -61.78
N TYR A 4 26.74 66.82 -61.50
CA TYR A 4 26.09 65.66 -60.94
C TYR A 4 25.98 65.77 -59.37
N TRP A 5 24.77 65.56 -58.81
CA TRP A 5 24.49 65.51 -57.41
C TRP A 5 24.18 64.08 -57.02
N PRO A 6 24.83 63.51 -56.02
CA PRO A 6 24.58 62.13 -55.60
C PRO A 6 23.40 62.06 -54.61
N ALA A 7 22.40 61.21 -54.95
CA ALA A 7 21.27 60.85 -54.05
C ALA A 7 21.74 60.06 -52.86
N ARG A 8 21.54 60.60 -51.64
CA ARG A 8 21.74 59.87 -50.38
C ARG A 8 20.56 58.94 -50.13
N LEU A 9 20.80 57.62 -50.15
CA LEU A 9 19.88 56.59 -49.75
C LEU A 9 19.77 56.58 -48.18
N MET A 10 18.63 57.05 -47.67
CA MET A 10 18.30 56.97 -46.20
C MET A 10 17.68 55.64 -45.96
N LYS A 11 18.51 54.71 -45.32
CA LYS A 11 18.04 53.40 -44.82
C LYS A 11 17.26 53.62 -43.53
N SER A 12 15.93 53.58 -43.57
CA SER A 12 15.07 53.55 -42.39
C SER A 12 15.18 52.16 -41.71
N VAL A 13 15.87 52.10 -40.59
CA VAL A 13 15.87 50.90 -39.71
C VAL A 13 14.56 50.92 -38.90
N PHE A 14 13.64 50.06 -39.27
CA PHE A 14 12.41 49.82 -38.52
C PHE A 14 12.73 48.86 -37.38
N VAL A 15 12.97 49.38 -36.17
CA VAL A 15 13.13 48.58 -34.95
C VAL A 15 11.74 48.12 -34.53
N LEU A 16 11.43 46.84 -34.81
CA LEU A 16 10.21 46.17 -34.33
C LEU A 16 10.34 45.90 -32.81
N PHE A 17 9.72 46.75 -32.01
CA PHE A 17 9.64 46.56 -30.53
C PHE A 17 8.59 45.47 -30.25
N CYS A 18 9.02 44.21 -30.11
CA CYS A 18 8.16 43.14 -29.67
C CYS A 18 7.84 43.34 -28.17
N ALA A 19 6.77 44.01 -27.87
CA ALA A 19 6.23 44.07 -26.50
C ALA A 19 5.74 42.66 -26.13
N ALA A 20 6.53 41.94 -25.30
CA ALA A 20 6.11 40.68 -24.68
C ALA A 20 4.93 40.97 -23.76
N VAL A 21 3.72 40.68 -24.19
CA VAL A 21 2.51 40.70 -23.36
C VAL A 21 2.64 39.55 -22.40
N ALA A 22 3.05 39.81 -21.15
CA ALA A 22 2.99 38.85 -20.06
C ALA A 22 1.51 38.54 -19.76
N VAL A 23 1.00 37.43 -20.28
CA VAL A 23 -0.33 36.93 -19.95
C VAL A 23 -0.27 36.46 -18.50
N PRO A 24 -1.08 37.02 -17.59
CA PRO A 24 -1.12 36.53 -16.21
C PRO A 24 -1.60 35.09 -16.24
N VAL A 25 -0.74 34.17 -15.84
CA VAL A 25 -1.10 32.77 -15.59
C VAL A 25 -1.94 32.75 -14.30
N PHE A 26 -3.25 32.79 -14.46
CA PHE A 26 -4.14 32.57 -13.32
C PHE A 26 -3.95 31.13 -12.84
N ALA A 27 -3.44 30.98 -11.62
CA ALA A 27 -3.36 29.69 -10.95
C ALA A 27 -4.79 29.11 -10.85
N GLN A 28 -4.98 27.89 -11.35
CA GLN A 28 -6.29 27.23 -11.33
C GLN A 28 -6.64 26.85 -9.89
N PRO A 29 -7.86 27.17 -9.42
CA PRO A 29 -8.33 26.74 -8.12
C PRO A 29 -8.38 25.20 -8.05
N VAL A 30 -7.96 24.66 -6.93
CA VAL A 30 -7.98 23.22 -6.67
C VAL A 30 -9.11 22.90 -5.72
N GLN A 31 -9.91 21.89 -6.05
CA GLN A 31 -10.97 21.39 -5.19
C GLN A 31 -10.83 19.87 -5.05
N VAL A 32 -10.86 19.37 -3.81
CA VAL A 32 -10.89 17.93 -3.50
C VAL A 32 -11.95 17.66 -2.44
N THR A 33 -12.49 16.44 -2.43
CA THR A 33 -13.36 15.95 -1.36
C THR A 33 -12.57 14.99 -0.50
N ASP A 34 -12.53 15.23 0.82
CA ASP A 34 -11.83 14.37 1.77
C ASP A 34 -12.69 13.18 2.23
N ASP A 35 -12.12 12.26 3.02
CA ASP A 35 -12.81 11.06 3.52
C ASP A 35 -13.85 11.35 4.60
N ARG A 36 -14.00 12.61 5.02
CA ARG A 36 -15.09 13.10 5.87
C ARG A 36 -16.21 13.76 5.04
N SER A 37 -16.16 13.62 3.71
CA SER A 37 -17.07 14.26 2.76
C SER A 37 -17.02 15.79 2.79
N VAL A 38 -15.89 16.36 3.25
CA VAL A 38 -15.67 17.82 3.26
C VAL A 38 -15.04 18.22 1.93
N VAL A 39 -15.64 19.21 1.26
CA VAL A 39 -15.08 19.81 0.05
C VAL A 39 -14.07 20.88 0.46
N VAL A 40 -12.80 20.64 0.18
CA VAL A 40 -11.70 21.57 0.42
C VAL A 40 -11.36 22.30 -0.86
N ARG A 41 -11.35 23.64 -0.81
CA ARG A 41 -11.02 24.51 -1.94
C ARG A 41 -9.78 25.33 -1.60
N LEU A 42 -8.80 25.30 -2.51
CA LEU A 42 -7.59 26.12 -2.43
C LEU A 42 -7.56 27.03 -3.68
N ALA A 43 -7.12 28.28 -3.50
CA ALA A 43 -7.00 29.22 -4.61
C ALA A 43 -6.00 28.76 -5.70
N GLN A 44 -5.03 27.95 -5.27
CA GLN A 44 -4.00 27.36 -6.14
C GLN A 44 -3.49 26.04 -5.57
N THR A 45 -2.70 25.30 -6.34
CA THR A 45 -2.02 24.10 -5.86
C THR A 45 -1.11 24.43 -4.66
N PRO A 46 -1.21 23.68 -3.54
CA PRO A 46 -0.45 23.98 -2.34
C PRO A 46 1.07 23.82 -2.59
N GLN A 47 1.85 24.77 -2.08
CA GLN A 47 3.31 24.78 -2.13
C GLN A 47 3.93 24.42 -0.78
N ARG A 48 3.15 24.53 0.31
CA ARG A 48 3.59 24.25 1.68
C ARG A 48 2.64 23.25 2.32
N ILE A 49 3.10 22.04 2.50
CA ILE A 49 2.29 20.91 2.96
C ILE A 49 2.87 20.41 4.29
N VAL A 50 2.01 20.25 5.28
CA VAL A 50 2.32 19.46 6.46
C VAL A 50 1.59 18.12 6.35
N SER A 51 2.30 17.01 6.54
CA SER A 51 1.72 15.67 6.52
C SER A 51 1.80 15.03 7.90
N LEU A 52 0.65 14.58 8.43
CA LEU A 52 0.52 13.96 9.74
C LEU A 52 0.31 12.45 9.66
N LEU A 53 0.58 11.83 8.50
CA LEU A 53 0.46 10.39 8.31
C LEU A 53 1.55 9.89 7.35
N PRO A 54 2.35 8.87 7.74
CA PRO A 54 3.46 8.39 6.91
C PRO A 54 3.07 7.99 5.49
N SER A 55 1.92 7.32 5.31
CA SER A 55 1.45 6.94 3.98
C SER A 55 1.13 8.13 3.09
N LEU A 56 0.63 9.24 3.65
CA LEU A 56 0.37 10.48 2.90
C LEU A 56 1.68 11.21 2.58
N THR A 57 2.65 11.23 3.51
CA THR A 57 4.01 11.74 3.25
C THR A 57 4.64 11.00 2.06
N GLU A 58 4.58 9.66 2.07
CA GLU A 58 5.09 8.82 0.99
C GLU A 58 4.34 9.08 -0.32
N THR A 59 3.01 9.28 -0.27
CA THR A 59 2.19 9.58 -1.45
C THR A 59 2.56 10.92 -2.09
N VAL A 60 2.78 11.98 -1.30
CA VAL A 60 3.24 13.29 -1.80
C VAL A 60 4.58 13.14 -2.52
N CYS A 61 5.49 12.37 -1.93
CA CYS A 61 6.82 12.14 -2.49
C CYS A 61 6.78 11.30 -3.76
N GLU A 62 5.99 10.24 -3.80
CA GLU A 62 5.83 9.36 -4.97
C GLU A 62 5.21 10.11 -6.17
N LEU A 63 4.35 11.07 -5.89
CA LEU A 63 3.79 11.98 -6.88
C LEU A 63 4.75 13.10 -7.34
N GLY A 64 6.03 13.04 -6.91
CA GLY A 64 7.07 13.97 -7.32
C GLY A 64 6.93 15.38 -6.73
N ARG A 65 6.31 15.51 -5.54
CA ARG A 65 6.12 16.81 -4.85
C ARG A 65 6.66 16.79 -3.42
N CYS A 66 7.68 15.98 -3.18
CA CYS A 66 8.34 15.86 -1.87
C CYS A 66 8.93 17.20 -1.39
N ASP A 67 9.37 18.05 -2.31
CA ASP A 67 9.88 19.40 -2.10
C ASP A 67 8.87 20.38 -1.49
N ARG A 68 7.57 20.09 -1.62
CA ARG A 68 6.50 20.89 -1.02
C ARG A 68 6.20 20.54 0.44
N LEU A 69 6.76 19.45 0.97
CA LEU A 69 6.64 19.12 2.38
C LEU A 69 7.47 20.08 3.22
N VAL A 70 6.85 20.75 4.18
CA VAL A 70 7.49 21.68 5.12
C VAL A 70 7.51 21.17 6.56
N GLY A 71 6.77 20.09 6.84
CA GLY A 71 6.75 19.41 8.14
C GLY A 71 6.06 18.07 8.02
N VAL A 72 6.46 17.14 8.89
CA VAL A 72 5.96 15.76 8.88
C VAL A 72 5.69 15.27 10.30
N ASP A 73 4.89 14.20 10.45
CA ASP A 73 4.74 13.54 11.73
C ASP A 73 6.01 12.77 12.14
N ARG A 74 6.11 12.40 13.42
CA ARG A 74 7.31 11.72 13.99
C ARG A 74 7.59 10.34 13.42
N TYR A 75 6.63 9.73 12.72
CA TYR A 75 6.75 8.38 12.14
C TYR A 75 7.06 8.41 10.64
N SER A 76 7.01 9.56 10.01
CA SER A 76 7.35 9.77 8.61
C SER A 76 8.87 9.73 8.42
N ASN A 77 9.38 8.61 7.93
CA ASN A 77 10.82 8.35 7.78
C ASN A 77 11.23 7.93 6.36
N TYR A 78 10.28 7.95 5.41
CA TYR A 78 10.54 7.58 4.01
C TYR A 78 9.87 8.58 3.05
N PRO A 79 10.57 8.94 1.94
CA PRO A 79 11.98 8.67 1.66
C PRO A 79 12.93 9.34 2.69
N VAL A 80 14.21 8.97 2.70
CA VAL A 80 15.18 9.46 3.70
C VAL A 80 15.25 10.99 3.75
N SER A 81 14.98 11.67 2.63
CA SER A 81 14.98 13.14 2.55
C SER A 81 14.00 13.81 3.52
N VAL A 82 12.86 13.19 3.83
CA VAL A 82 11.84 13.78 4.72
C VAL A 82 12.28 13.82 6.19
N GLN A 83 13.29 13.02 6.57
CA GLN A 83 13.82 13.00 7.94
C GLN A 83 14.53 14.31 8.32
N ARG A 84 14.83 15.16 7.34
CA ARG A 84 15.42 16.51 7.56
C ARG A 84 14.38 17.58 7.83
N LEU A 85 13.09 17.26 7.63
CA LEU A 85 12.00 18.20 7.82
C LEU A 85 11.64 18.35 9.33
N PRO A 86 11.13 19.48 9.74
CA PRO A 86 10.60 19.68 11.08
C PRO A 86 9.54 18.63 11.43
N THR A 87 9.65 18.04 12.62
CA THR A 87 8.65 17.09 13.15
C THR A 87 7.60 17.85 13.95
N VAL A 88 6.33 17.65 13.60
CA VAL A 88 5.19 18.35 14.22
C VAL A 88 4.34 17.45 15.14
N GLY A 89 4.97 16.51 15.84
CA GLY A 89 4.28 15.56 16.73
C GLY A 89 3.86 14.27 16.05
N GLY A 90 2.89 13.55 16.60
CA GLY A 90 2.31 12.34 15.97
C GLY A 90 0.98 12.61 15.30
N GLY A 91 0.47 11.66 14.51
CA GLY A 91 -0.83 11.80 13.83
C GLY A 91 -2.02 11.94 14.77
N LEU A 92 -1.94 11.37 15.99
CA LEU A 92 -2.99 11.47 17.02
C LEU A 92 -2.76 12.59 18.02
N ASP A 93 -1.50 13.03 18.21
CA ASP A 93 -1.06 14.05 19.14
C ASP A 93 -0.15 15.10 18.44
N PRO A 94 -0.62 15.75 17.36
CA PRO A 94 0.17 16.74 16.65
C PRO A 94 0.32 18.03 17.46
N ASN A 95 1.48 18.68 17.31
CA ASN A 95 1.77 19.99 17.88
C ASN A 95 1.21 21.08 16.96
N VAL A 96 0.07 21.65 17.33
CA VAL A 96 -0.64 22.66 16.54
C VAL A 96 0.20 23.93 16.37
N GLU A 97 0.90 24.36 17.40
CA GLU A 97 1.75 25.55 17.39
C GLU A 97 2.91 25.39 16.38
N ALA A 98 3.54 24.20 16.36
CA ALA A 98 4.58 23.88 15.39
C ALA A 98 4.01 23.85 13.95
N ILE A 99 2.80 23.33 13.74
CA ILE A 99 2.13 23.33 12.43
C ILE A 99 1.90 24.77 11.97
N VAL A 100 1.32 25.62 12.82
CA VAL A 100 1.04 27.03 12.50
C VAL A 100 2.31 27.81 12.18
N ALA A 101 3.39 27.57 12.90
CA ALA A 101 4.69 28.22 12.67
C ALA A 101 5.25 27.92 11.27
N LEU A 102 4.93 26.75 10.71
CA LEU A 102 5.34 26.35 9.37
C LEU A 102 4.50 27.01 8.26
N ARG A 103 3.42 27.72 8.58
CA ARG A 103 2.51 28.40 7.64
C ARG A 103 2.15 27.49 6.44
N PRO A 104 1.56 26.33 6.66
CA PRO A 104 1.17 25.43 5.57
C PRO A 104 -0.03 25.97 4.80
N ASP A 105 -0.07 25.72 3.49
CA ASP A 105 -1.26 25.94 2.66
C ASP A 105 -2.32 24.86 2.95
N VAL A 106 -1.87 23.66 3.30
CA VAL A 106 -2.75 22.53 3.61
C VAL A 106 -2.06 21.55 4.59
N VAL A 107 -2.87 20.94 5.45
CA VAL A 107 -2.45 19.83 6.31
C VAL A 107 -3.14 18.55 5.86
N LEU A 108 -2.35 17.51 5.56
CA LEU A 108 -2.82 16.15 5.27
C LEU A 108 -2.82 15.34 6.55
N MET A 109 -3.92 14.65 6.85
CA MET A 109 -4.05 13.87 8.09
C MET A 109 -4.98 12.68 7.94
N ALA A 110 -4.98 11.76 8.92
CA ALA A 110 -5.99 10.72 9.03
C ALA A 110 -7.35 11.30 9.49
N THR A 111 -8.45 10.63 9.14
CA THR A 111 -9.81 11.00 9.60
C THR A 111 -9.96 10.89 11.12
N SER A 112 -9.20 10.00 11.75
CA SER A 112 -9.14 9.78 13.20
C SER A 112 -8.45 10.92 13.98
N SER A 113 -7.74 11.84 13.30
CA SER A 113 -7.06 12.96 13.95
C SER A 113 -8.05 14.01 14.45
N ARG A 114 -7.93 14.38 15.73
CA ARG A 114 -8.86 15.29 16.42
C ARG A 114 -8.57 16.78 16.23
N VAL A 115 -7.44 17.13 15.58
CA VAL A 115 -7.01 18.55 15.47
C VAL A 115 -7.63 19.30 14.29
N ALA A 116 -8.39 18.61 13.44
CA ALA A 116 -8.94 19.21 12.22
C ALA A 116 -9.70 20.52 12.45
N GLU A 117 -10.62 20.52 13.40
CA GLU A 117 -11.45 21.70 13.67
C GLU A 117 -10.60 22.85 14.25
N ARG A 118 -9.62 22.55 15.12
CA ARG A 118 -8.71 23.57 15.64
C ARG A 118 -7.87 24.21 14.53
N LEU A 119 -7.35 23.42 13.59
CA LEU A 119 -6.59 23.94 12.44
C LEU A 119 -7.46 24.79 11.52
N LYS A 120 -8.71 24.37 11.26
CA LYS A 120 -9.67 25.15 10.47
C LYS A 120 -9.99 26.50 11.11
N THR A 121 -10.20 26.53 12.46
CA THR A 121 -10.44 27.78 13.19
C THR A 121 -9.25 28.76 13.07
N LEU A 122 -8.04 28.23 12.88
CA LEU A 122 -6.82 29.01 12.62
C LEU A 122 -6.61 29.36 11.14
N GLY A 123 -7.62 29.09 10.28
CA GLY A 123 -7.57 29.41 8.85
C GLY A 123 -6.73 28.45 8.01
N ILE A 124 -6.32 27.30 8.55
CA ILE A 124 -5.51 26.32 7.84
C ILE A 124 -6.41 25.28 7.16
N ALA A 125 -6.25 25.08 5.87
CA ALA A 125 -6.97 24.05 5.13
C ALA A 125 -6.50 22.66 5.57
N VAL A 126 -7.47 21.72 5.69
CA VAL A 126 -7.24 20.36 6.15
C VAL A 126 -7.86 19.40 5.15
N VAL A 127 -7.10 18.39 4.73
CA VAL A 127 -7.58 17.27 3.92
C VAL A 127 -7.35 15.97 4.71
N ALA A 128 -8.44 15.33 5.12
CA ALA A 128 -8.39 14.10 5.92
C ALA A 128 -8.60 12.88 5.02
N LEU A 129 -7.59 12.01 4.93
CA LEU A 129 -7.56 10.83 4.08
C LEU A 129 -7.05 9.62 4.86
N GLU A 130 -7.81 8.52 4.84
CA GLU A 130 -7.50 7.32 5.62
C GLU A 130 -7.78 6.05 4.79
N PRO A 131 -6.81 5.60 3.97
CA PRO A 131 -6.99 4.41 3.16
C PRO A 131 -7.00 3.14 4.02
N LYS A 132 -7.97 2.24 3.78
CA LYS A 132 -8.11 0.94 4.47
C LYS A 132 -8.01 -0.23 3.51
N THR A 133 -8.31 -0.03 2.23
CA THR A 133 -8.34 -1.04 1.17
C THR A 133 -7.42 -0.63 0.02
N HIS A 134 -7.16 -1.52 -0.95
CA HIS A 134 -6.44 -1.17 -2.18
C HIS A 134 -7.17 -0.08 -2.98
N ALA A 135 -8.50 -0.17 -3.04
CA ALA A 135 -9.33 0.85 -3.71
C ALA A 135 -9.20 2.22 -3.02
N ASP A 136 -9.11 2.25 -1.69
CA ASP A 136 -8.88 3.50 -0.96
C ASP A 136 -7.49 4.07 -1.23
N VAL A 137 -6.45 3.23 -1.32
CA VAL A 137 -5.09 3.70 -1.67
C VAL A 137 -5.10 4.34 -3.07
N GLN A 138 -5.78 3.72 -4.04
CA GLN A 138 -5.97 4.31 -5.36
C GLN A 138 -6.66 5.67 -5.27
N ARG A 139 -7.79 5.74 -4.59
CA ARG A 139 -8.58 6.97 -4.40
C ARG A 139 -7.72 8.06 -3.74
N VAL A 140 -7.02 7.75 -2.65
CA VAL A 140 -6.14 8.70 -1.96
C VAL A 140 -5.02 9.18 -2.88
N MET A 141 -4.38 8.29 -3.63
CA MET A 141 -3.36 8.65 -4.62
C MET A 141 -3.89 9.65 -5.65
N LEU A 142 -5.10 9.42 -6.18
CA LEU A 142 -5.74 10.31 -7.16
C LEU A 142 -6.15 11.63 -6.53
N THR A 143 -6.72 11.62 -5.31
CA THR A 143 -7.12 12.83 -4.59
C THR A 143 -5.91 13.71 -4.26
N VAL A 144 -4.81 13.11 -3.78
CA VAL A 144 -3.56 13.84 -3.53
C VAL A 144 -2.96 14.33 -4.85
N GLY A 145 -3.00 13.52 -5.92
CA GLY A 145 -2.59 13.93 -7.26
C GLY A 145 -3.35 15.17 -7.75
N GLN A 146 -4.68 15.18 -7.61
CA GLN A 146 -5.53 16.34 -7.94
C GLN A 146 -5.17 17.55 -7.08
N LEU A 147 -4.99 17.39 -5.77
CA LEU A 147 -4.59 18.44 -4.85
C LEU A 147 -3.25 19.08 -5.25
N LEU A 148 -2.31 18.27 -5.72
CA LEU A 148 -0.95 18.69 -6.07
C LEU A 148 -0.79 19.14 -7.54
N GLY A 149 -1.85 19.03 -8.34
CA GLY A 149 -1.81 19.33 -9.78
C GLY A 149 -0.95 18.33 -10.56
N VAL A 150 -0.98 17.04 -10.20
CA VAL A 150 -0.25 15.95 -10.86
C VAL A 150 -1.21 15.16 -11.73
N SER A 151 -1.05 15.26 -13.06
CA SER A 151 -1.89 14.56 -14.04
C SER A 151 -1.66 13.05 -14.09
N ASP A 152 -0.47 12.60 -13.73
CA ASP A 152 0.00 11.21 -13.90
C ASP A 152 -0.27 10.29 -12.70
N ALA A 153 -1.02 10.74 -11.68
CA ALA A 153 -1.31 9.97 -10.47
C ALA A 153 -1.90 8.58 -10.80
N GLN A 154 -2.76 8.48 -11.82
CA GLN A 154 -3.31 7.20 -12.29
C GLN A 154 -2.24 6.26 -12.86
N LYS A 155 -1.21 6.80 -13.50
CA LYS A 155 -0.08 6.00 -14.01
C LYS A 155 0.75 5.44 -12.85
N VAL A 156 0.99 6.27 -11.83
CA VAL A 156 1.68 5.85 -10.60
C VAL A 156 0.93 4.70 -9.93
N TRP A 157 -0.39 4.85 -9.74
CA TRP A 157 -1.20 3.77 -9.18
C TRP A 157 -1.12 2.47 -9.99
N ARG A 158 -1.23 2.54 -11.32
CA ARG A 158 -1.14 1.34 -12.17
C ARG A 158 0.19 0.61 -12.01
N ALA A 159 1.30 1.34 -11.86
CA ALA A 159 2.61 0.75 -11.61
C ALA A 159 2.67 0.02 -10.26
N ILE A 160 2.07 0.60 -9.21
CA ILE A 160 1.96 -0.02 -7.88
C ILE A 160 1.13 -1.30 -7.96
N ASP A 161 -0.05 -1.25 -8.56
CA ASP A 161 -0.95 -2.41 -8.69
C ASP A 161 -0.34 -3.55 -9.53
N ALA A 162 0.36 -3.20 -10.63
CA ALA A 162 1.11 -4.16 -11.43
C ALA A 162 2.24 -4.81 -10.60
N GLY A 163 2.92 -4.06 -9.74
CA GLY A 163 3.94 -4.59 -8.84
C GLY A 163 3.36 -5.57 -7.80
N VAL A 164 2.17 -5.31 -7.26
CA VAL A 164 1.46 -6.25 -6.38
C VAL A 164 1.07 -7.51 -7.15
N SER A 165 0.58 -7.38 -8.39
CA SER A 165 0.25 -8.50 -9.26
C SER A 165 1.46 -9.37 -9.59
N ALA A 166 2.62 -8.75 -9.87
CA ALA A 166 3.86 -9.47 -10.12
C ALA A 166 4.33 -10.26 -8.89
N ALA A 167 4.23 -9.67 -7.69
CA ALA A 167 4.51 -10.37 -6.44
C ALA A 167 3.57 -11.57 -6.25
N ALA A 168 2.29 -11.44 -6.57
CA ALA A 168 1.32 -12.53 -6.49
C ALA A 168 1.65 -13.68 -7.46
N GLN A 169 2.12 -13.38 -8.66
CA GLN A 169 2.54 -14.38 -9.65
C GLN A 169 3.81 -15.13 -9.22
N SER A 170 4.67 -14.52 -8.40
CA SER A 170 5.89 -15.17 -7.91
C SER A 170 5.63 -16.23 -6.81
N VAL A 171 4.43 -16.27 -6.22
CA VAL A 171 4.08 -17.25 -5.19
C VAL A 171 3.70 -18.58 -5.84
N PRO A 172 4.48 -19.67 -5.62
CA PRO A 172 4.22 -20.98 -6.21
C PRO A 172 2.92 -21.59 -5.65
N ALA A 173 2.32 -22.51 -6.41
CA ALA A 173 1.09 -23.18 -6.02
C ALA A 173 1.20 -23.88 -4.64
N SER A 174 2.38 -24.42 -4.30
CA SER A 174 2.66 -25.07 -3.02
C SER A 174 2.60 -24.14 -1.81
N ALA A 175 2.75 -22.84 -2.00
CA ALA A 175 2.67 -21.82 -0.93
C ALA A 175 1.29 -21.12 -0.89
N ARG A 176 0.35 -21.50 -1.76
CA ARG A 176 -1.01 -20.97 -1.78
C ARG A 176 -1.93 -21.72 -0.80
N GLY A 177 -2.99 -21.05 -0.38
CA GLY A 177 -3.97 -21.62 0.54
C GLY A 177 -3.51 -21.66 2.01
N VAL A 178 -2.30 -21.19 2.32
CA VAL A 178 -1.76 -21.11 3.68
C VAL A 178 -2.62 -20.19 4.52
N ARG A 179 -3.00 -20.66 5.72
CA ARG A 179 -3.82 -19.89 6.67
C ARG A 179 -2.92 -18.96 7.49
N VAL A 180 -3.08 -17.64 7.27
CA VAL A 180 -2.19 -16.62 7.83
C VAL A 180 -2.89 -15.83 8.92
N TYR A 181 -2.19 -15.60 10.02
CA TYR A 181 -2.46 -14.56 10.99
C TYR A 181 -1.43 -13.44 10.82
N PHE A 182 -1.89 -12.22 10.56
CA PHE A 182 -1.04 -11.04 10.49
C PHE A 182 -1.35 -10.12 11.68
N GLU A 183 -0.37 -9.94 12.56
CA GLU A 183 -0.48 -9.01 13.70
C GLU A 183 0.11 -7.65 13.33
N VAL A 184 -0.72 -6.62 13.32
CA VAL A 184 -0.30 -5.23 12.99
C VAL A 184 0.27 -4.49 14.19
N ASN A 185 -0.18 -4.83 15.41
CA ASN A 185 0.29 -4.23 16.65
C ASN A 185 0.01 -5.16 17.83
N GLN A 186 0.76 -4.97 18.92
CA GLN A 186 0.52 -5.69 20.19
C GLN A 186 -0.90 -5.47 20.69
N GLY A 187 -1.44 -6.48 21.33
CA GLY A 187 -2.67 -6.33 22.00
C GLY A 187 -3.93 -7.09 21.60
N PRO A 188 -3.90 -8.15 20.81
CA PRO A 188 -3.45 -8.40 19.44
C PRO A 188 -4.37 -7.75 18.41
N TYR A 189 -3.92 -6.68 17.79
CA TYR A 189 -4.61 -6.09 16.65
C TYR A 189 -4.20 -6.82 15.37
N ALA A 190 -5.17 -7.31 14.62
CA ALA A 190 -4.94 -8.10 13.41
C ALA A 190 -5.29 -7.33 12.14
N ALA A 191 -4.68 -7.71 11.01
CA ALA A 191 -5.16 -7.35 9.69
C ALA A 191 -6.26 -8.34 9.27
N GLY A 192 -7.50 -7.86 9.10
CA GLY A 192 -8.62 -8.63 8.58
C GLY A 192 -8.60 -8.70 7.05
N GLU A 193 -9.43 -9.61 6.47
CA GLU A 193 -9.56 -9.77 5.01
C GLU A 193 -9.90 -8.48 4.28
N SER A 194 -10.71 -7.61 4.91
CA SER A 194 -11.13 -6.32 4.36
C SER A 194 -10.13 -5.19 4.53
N SER A 195 -8.92 -5.46 5.03
CA SER A 195 -7.84 -4.49 5.09
C SER A 195 -6.94 -4.57 3.83
N PHE A 196 -6.19 -3.51 3.52
CA PHE A 196 -5.21 -3.53 2.44
C PHE A 196 -4.16 -4.64 2.59
N ILE A 197 -3.81 -5.02 3.83
CA ILE A 197 -2.93 -6.15 4.14
C ILE A 197 -3.65 -7.46 3.81
N GLY A 198 -4.91 -7.62 4.24
CA GLY A 198 -5.71 -8.81 3.98
C GLY A 198 -5.99 -9.00 2.49
N GLU A 199 -6.31 -7.92 1.76
CA GLU A 199 -6.46 -7.95 0.31
C GLU A 199 -5.16 -8.35 -0.39
N THR A 200 -4.00 -7.86 0.10
CA THR A 200 -2.68 -8.27 -0.42
C THR A 200 -2.43 -9.75 -0.17
N LEU A 201 -2.70 -10.27 1.03
CA LEU A 201 -2.58 -11.70 1.35
C LEU A 201 -3.47 -12.55 0.43
N THR A 202 -4.71 -12.12 0.19
CA THR A 202 -5.64 -12.79 -0.74
C THR A 202 -5.09 -12.82 -2.16
N ARG A 203 -4.57 -11.71 -2.66
CA ARG A 203 -3.92 -11.65 -3.98
C ARG A 203 -2.70 -12.56 -4.09
N LEU A 204 -1.94 -12.72 -3.00
CA LEU A 204 -0.81 -13.66 -2.90
C LEU A 204 -1.27 -15.13 -2.81
N GLY A 205 -2.58 -15.39 -2.73
CA GLY A 205 -3.16 -16.72 -2.62
C GLY A 205 -3.17 -17.31 -1.21
N ALA A 206 -2.90 -16.52 -0.19
CA ALA A 206 -3.05 -16.92 1.21
C ALA A 206 -4.50 -16.81 1.68
N LYS A 207 -4.84 -17.49 2.78
CA LYS A 207 -6.12 -17.41 3.47
C LYS A 207 -5.93 -16.67 4.80
N ASN A 208 -6.58 -15.53 4.95
CA ASN A 208 -6.57 -14.81 6.22
C ASN A 208 -7.47 -15.54 7.24
N ILE A 209 -7.02 -15.70 8.50
CA ILE A 209 -7.87 -16.28 9.55
C ILE A 209 -8.87 -15.28 10.13
N VAL A 210 -8.78 -14.01 9.77
CA VAL A 210 -9.62 -12.93 10.29
C VAL A 210 -10.63 -12.52 9.20
N PRO A 211 -11.88 -13.02 9.24
CA PRO A 211 -12.85 -12.78 8.20
C PRO A 211 -13.30 -11.32 8.16
N THR A 212 -13.84 -10.91 7.01
CA THR A 212 -14.36 -9.56 6.75
C THR A 212 -15.35 -9.06 7.80
N ALA A 213 -16.18 -9.97 8.35
CA ALA A 213 -17.17 -9.63 9.38
C ALA A 213 -16.58 -9.03 10.66
N LEU A 214 -15.30 -9.27 10.95
CA LEU A 214 -14.63 -8.68 12.11
C LEU A 214 -14.03 -7.29 11.84
N GLY A 215 -14.11 -6.81 10.59
CA GLY A 215 -13.58 -5.52 10.18
C GLY A 215 -12.13 -5.55 9.71
N ALA A 216 -11.62 -4.38 9.28
CA ALA A 216 -10.30 -4.27 8.67
C ALA A 216 -9.14 -4.46 9.68
N PHE A 217 -9.26 -3.92 10.88
CA PHE A 217 -8.20 -3.97 11.90
C PHE A 217 -8.78 -4.25 13.30
N PRO A 218 -9.36 -5.45 13.52
CA PRO A 218 -9.98 -5.77 14.80
C PRO A 218 -8.94 -6.05 15.87
N LYS A 219 -9.27 -5.67 17.12
CA LYS A 219 -8.63 -6.24 18.31
C LYS A 219 -9.27 -7.61 18.57
N LEU A 220 -8.47 -8.67 18.49
CA LEU A 220 -8.97 -10.02 18.66
C LEU A 220 -8.87 -10.51 20.11
N ASN A 221 -9.75 -11.46 20.48
CA ASN A 221 -9.53 -12.28 21.64
C ASN A 221 -8.37 -13.25 21.33
N PRO A 222 -7.32 -13.35 22.19
CA PRO A 222 -6.22 -14.28 21.99
C PRO A 222 -6.68 -15.74 21.78
N GLU A 223 -7.74 -16.18 22.46
CA GLU A 223 -8.31 -17.52 22.30
C GLU A 223 -8.86 -17.78 20.89
N TYR A 224 -9.37 -16.73 20.22
CA TYR A 224 -9.81 -16.85 18.82
C TYR A 224 -8.64 -17.28 17.92
N ILE A 225 -7.45 -16.67 18.11
CA ILE A 225 -6.26 -16.97 17.32
C ILE A 225 -5.77 -18.39 17.60
N VAL A 226 -5.78 -18.81 18.87
CA VAL A 226 -5.43 -20.19 19.27
C VAL A 226 -6.37 -21.21 18.62
N ARG A 227 -7.69 -20.99 18.70
CA ARG A 227 -8.69 -21.87 18.06
C ARG A 227 -8.58 -21.89 16.55
N ALA A 228 -8.31 -20.73 15.95
CA ALA A 228 -8.11 -20.63 14.51
C ALA A 228 -6.86 -21.38 14.06
N ASN A 229 -5.86 -21.55 14.93
CA ASN A 229 -4.63 -22.31 14.71
C ASN A 229 -4.03 -22.07 13.32
N PRO A 230 -3.50 -20.87 13.03
CA PRO A 230 -2.96 -20.51 11.72
C PRO A 230 -1.77 -21.42 11.35
N ASP A 231 -1.54 -21.57 10.04
CA ASP A 231 -0.38 -22.27 9.50
C ASP A 231 0.88 -21.41 9.54
N LEU A 232 0.71 -20.08 9.49
CA LEU A 232 1.78 -19.08 9.42
C LEU A 232 1.37 -17.84 10.21
N ILE A 233 2.33 -17.29 10.95
CA ILE A 233 2.20 -16.00 11.65
C ILE A 233 3.14 -15.00 11.00
N MET A 234 2.61 -13.80 10.72
CA MET A 234 3.36 -12.64 10.24
C MET A 234 3.27 -11.52 11.28
N VAL A 235 4.41 -11.01 11.74
CA VAL A 235 4.46 -10.04 12.84
C VAL A 235 5.68 -9.13 12.71
N GLY A 236 5.54 -7.86 13.08
CA GLY A 236 6.69 -6.96 13.21
C GLY A 236 7.52 -7.29 14.45
N GLN A 237 8.82 -7.03 14.39
CA GLN A 237 9.79 -7.33 15.47
C GLN A 237 9.31 -6.85 16.85
N ARG A 238 8.74 -5.62 16.93
CA ARG A 238 8.26 -5.07 18.21
C ARG A 238 7.14 -5.88 18.87
N SER A 239 6.37 -6.64 18.08
CA SER A 239 5.26 -7.47 18.56
C SER A 239 5.65 -8.96 18.71
N ALA A 240 6.81 -9.35 18.20
CA ALA A 240 7.29 -10.73 18.26
C ALA A 240 7.76 -11.12 19.66
N ASP A 241 8.26 -10.15 20.44
CA ASP A 241 8.76 -10.39 21.79
C ASP A 241 7.62 -10.90 22.69
N GLY A 242 7.86 -12.03 23.36
CA GLY A 242 6.88 -12.66 24.23
C GLY A 242 5.70 -13.35 23.52
N LEU A 243 5.72 -13.49 22.19
CA LEU A 243 4.61 -14.07 21.43
C LEU A 243 4.31 -15.52 21.84
N ALA A 244 5.34 -16.35 22.01
CA ALA A 244 5.19 -17.74 22.41
C ALA A 244 4.78 -17.91 23.89
N GLN A 245 5.01 -16.90 24.74
CA GLN A 245 4.63 -16.88 26.15
C GLN A 245 3.16 -16.49 26.36
N ARG A 246 2.47 -16.02 25.35
CA ARG A 246 1.03 -15.74 25.45
C ARG A 246 0.25 -17.02 25.73
N PRO A 247 -0.77 -17.00 26.60
CA PRO A 247 -1.52 -18.20 26.99
C PRO A 247 -2.05 -18.98 25.78
N GLY A 248 -1.68 -20.26 25.68
CA GLY A 248 -2.10 -21.17 24.61
C GLY A 248 -1.36 -21.04 23.28
N TRP A 249 -0.52 -20.02 23.10
CA TRP A 249 0.12 -19.78 21.81
C TRP A 249 1.23 -20.76 21.48
N SER A 250 1.99 -21.24 22.47
CA SER A 250 3.04 -22.24 22.27
C SER A 250 2.53 -23.54 21.63
N GLY A 251 1.23 -23.85 21.81
CA GLY A 251 0.56 -25.02 21.22
C GLY A 251 0.19 -24.86 19.76
N MET A 252 0.19 -23.64 19.21
CA MET A 252 -0.22 -23.41 17.80
C MET A 252 0.78 -24.02 16.83
N ARG A 253 0.25 -24.57 15.72
CA ARG A 253 1.05 -25.20 14.66
C ARG A 253 2.16 -24.27 14.15
N ALA A 254 1.83 -23.02 13.85
CA ALA A 254 2.79 -22.04 13.34
C ALA A 254 4.02 -21.89 14.23
N LEU A 255 3.86 -21.84 15.56
CA LEU A 255 4.97 -21.68 16.49
C LEU A 255 5.76 -22.98 16.69
N ARG A 256 5.08 -24.13 16.82
CA ARG A 256 5.74 -25.44 16.96
C ARG A 256 6.60 -25.79 15.75
N GLU A 257 6.15 -25.41 14.54
CA GLU A 257 6.81 -25.71 13.28
C GLU A 257 7.68 -24.55 12.79
N GLN A 258 7.91 -23.54 13.63
CA GLN A 258 8.73 -22.36 13.34
C GLN A 258 8.29 -21.60 12.06
N ARG A 259 6.99 -21.61 11.79
CA ARG A 259 6.37 -20.87 10.69
C ARG A 259 5.95 -19.48 11.16
N LEU A 260 6.96 -18.72 11.52
CA LEU A 260 6.83 -17.34 11.99
C LEU A 260 7.73 -16.47 11.13
N CYS A 261 7.17 -15.42 10.53
CA CYS A 261 7.92 -14.34 9.92
C CYS A 261 7.92 -13.15 10.88
N VAL A 262 9.10 -12.80 11.34
CA VAL A 262 9.35 -11.61 12.15
C VAL A 262 10.00 -10.58 11.24
N PHE A 263 9.30 -9.48 10.98
CA PHE A 263 9.78 -8.43 10.08
C PHE A 263 10.57 -7.37 10.87
N PRO A 264 11.79 -7.02 10.42
CA PRO A 264 12.52 -5.87 10.94
C PRO A 264 11.68 -4.60 10.90
N VAL A 265 12.06 -3.59 11.70
CA VAL A 265 11.27 -2.35 11.84
C VAL A 265 11.02 -1.68 10.49
N GLU A 266 12.00 -1.69 9.60
CA GLU A 266 11.93 -1.11 8.26
C GLU A 266 10.88 -1.81 7.40
N GLU A 267 10.91 -3.15 7.34
CA GLU A 267 9.92 -3.94 6.60
C GLU A 267 8.53 -3.84 7.25
N ALA A 268 8.46 -3.88 8.59
CA ALA A 268 7.19 -3.71 9.30
C ALA A 268 6.52 -2.36 8.98
N ASN A 269 7.31 -1.28 8.88
CA ASN A 269 6.80 0.02 8.45
C ASN A 269 6.23 -0.01 7.02
N VAL A 270 6.86 -0.73 6.09
CA VAL A 270 6.34 -0.93 4.73
C VAL A 270 5.01 -1.66 4.76
N LEU A 271 4.93 -2.74 5.53
CA LEU A 271 3.78 -3.64 5.61
C LEU A 271 2.52 -2.98 6.18
N VAL A 272 2.67 -2.04 7.13
CA VAL A 272 1.53 -1.41 7.83
C VAL A 272 1.13 -0.05 7.28
N ARG A 273 1.74 0.42 6.19
CA ARG A 273 1.43 1.71 5.56
C ARG A 273 0.67 1.51 4.26
N PRO A 274 -0.63 1.85 4.21
CA PRO A 274 -1.42 1.80 2.97
C PRO A 274 -1.02 2.96 2.04
N GLY A 275 -0.12 2.70 1.10
CA GLY A 275 0.43 3.77 0.27
C GLY A 275 1.28 3.25 -0.89
N PRO A 276 2.15 4.07 -1.46
CA PRO A 276 2.86 3.76 -2.71
C PRO A 276 3.77 2.54 -2.63
N ARG A 277 4.21 2.14 -1.41
CA ARG A 277 5.08 0.96 -1.24
C ARG A 277 4.34 -0.37 -1.13
N MET A 278 3.05 -0.44 -1.52
CA MET A 278 2.28 -1.70 -1.48
C MET A 278 2.88 -2.82 -2.32
N ALA A 279 3.53 -2.50 -3.44
CA ALA A 279 4.24 -3.50 -4.24
C ALA A 279 5.45 -4.10 -3.50
N GLU A 280 6.15 -3.29 -2.71
CA GLU A 280 7.23 -3.74 -1.82
C GLU A 280 6.67 -4.61 -0.69
N ALA A 281 5.58 -4.17 -0.04
CA ALA A 281 4.88 -4.94 0.97
C ALA A 281 4.45 -6.32 0.45
N ALA A 282 3.90 -6.38 -0.77
CA ALA A 282 3.51 -7.64 -1.40
C ALA A 282 4.71 -8.56 -1.63
N ARG A 283 5.87 -8.05 -2.06
CA ARG A 283 7.09 -8.84 -2.20
C ARG A 283 7.61 -9.39 -0.86
N ILE A 284 7.57 -8.57 0.20
CA ILE A 284 7.97 -9.00 1.55
C ILE A 284 7.06 -10.14 2.03
N MET A 285 5.74 -10.00 1.90
CA MET A 285 4.79 -11.06 2.27
C MET A 285 4.93 -12.30 1.40
N ALA A 286 5.15 -12.16 0.08
CA ALA A 286 5.37 -13.27 -0.83
C ALA A 286 6.62 -14.09 -0.45
N ARG A 287 7.73 -13.43 -0.13
CA ARG A 287 8.95 -14.05 0.36
C ARG A 287 8.68 -14.88 1.61
N CYS A 288 7.98 -14.30 2.59
CA CYS A 288 7.60 -15.02 3.82
C CYS A 288 6.74 -16.26 3.51
N LEU A 289 5.74 -16.16 2.63
CA LEU A 289 4.91 -17.29 2.22
C LEU A 289 5.77 -18.40 1.60
N VAL A 290 6.68 -18.07 0.69
CA VAL A 290 7.54 -19.05 0.01
C VAL A 290 8.48 -19.76 1.00
N GLU A 291 9.06 -19.01 1.92
CA GLU A 291 10.06 -19.55 2.88
C GLU A 291 9.41 -20.38 4.00
N LYS A 292 8.20 -20.03 4.42
CA LYS A 292 7.56 -20.56 5.64
C LYS A 292 6.29 -21.38 5.39
N ALA A 293 5.79 -21.45 4.14
CA ALA A 293 4.63 -22.29 3.85
C ALA A 293 4.87 -23.75 4.27
N PRO A 294 3.81 -24.49 4.68
CA PRO A 294 3.90 -25.92 4.87
C PRO A 294 4.48 -26.59 3.63
N LYS A 295 5.59 -27.29 3.77
CA LYS A 295 6.08 -28.14 2.67
C LYS A 295 5.04 -29.22 2.43
N ALA A 296 4.58 -29.40 1.18
CA ALA A 296 3.76 -30.53 0.84
C ALA A 296 4.48 -31.80 1.30
N GLU A 297 3.84 -32.60 2.17
CA GLU A 297 4.35 -33.93 2.49
C GLU A 297 4.51 -34.63 1.17
N ARG A 298 5.75 -35.02 0.84
CA ARG A 298 5.97 -35.91 -0.30
C ARG A 298 5.16 -37.15 0.01
N SER A 299 4.07 -37.37 -0.73
CA SER A 299 3.33 -38.60 -0.67
C SER A 299 4.34 -39.74 -0.89
N THR A 300 4.70 -40.43 0.16
CA THR A 300 5.40 -41.70 0.11
C THR A 300 4.42 -42.77 -0.32
N ALA A 301 3.76 -42.56 -1.48
CA ALA A 301 3.15 -43.62 -2.20
C ALA A 301 4.31 -44.46 -2.74
N GLY A 302 4.66 -45.50 -2.01
CA GLY A 302 5.56 -46.54 -2.50
C GLY A 302 5.11 -47.01 -3.87
N PRO A 303 6.04 -47.50 -4.70
CA PRO A 303 5.69 -48.05 -6.00
C PRO A 303 4.63 -49.14 -5.82
N PRO A 304 3.63 -49.25 -6.72
CA PRO A 304 2.62 -50.29 -6.63
C PRO A 304 3.35 -51.64 -6.61
N GLN A 305 3.18 -52.39 -5.52
CA GLN A 305 3.68 -53.76 -5.42
C GLN A 305 3.02 -54.55 -6.54
N GLY A 306 3.82 -54.98 -7.50
CA GLY A 306 3.43 -55.83 -8.58
C GLY A 306 2.83 -57.12 -8.04
N GLY A 307 1.51 -57.24 -8.17
CA GLY A 307 0.81 -58.50 -7.91
C GLY A 307 1.24 -59.50 -8.95
N SER A 308 2.01 -60.49 -8.51
CA SER A 308 2.32 -61.70 -9.28
C SER A 308 1.03 -62.47 -9.54
N THR A 309 0.59 -62.54 -10.78
CA THR A 309 -0.48 -63.39 -11.28
C THR A 309 0.03 -64.81 -11.35
N PRO A 310 -0.63 -65.82 -10.74
CA PRO A 310 -0.32 -67.24 -11.05
C PRO A 310 -0.95 -67.61 -12.39
N LEU A 311 -0.10 -68.13 -13.29
CA LEU A 311 -0.51 -68.83 -14.49
C LEU A 311 -1.20 -70.14 -14.08
N GLY A 312 -2.43 -70.36 -14.45
CA GLY A 312 -3.15 -71.62 -14.34
C GLY A 312 -4.14 -71.77 -15.47
N GLY A 313 -3.82 -72.69 -16.41
CA GLY A 313 -4.45 -72.90 -17.67
C GLY A 313 -5.83 -73.59 -17.62
N SER A 314 -6.51 -73.51 -18.70
CA SER A 314 -7.34 -74.54 -19.36
C SER A 314 -8.46 -73.86 -20.17
N ALA A 315 -8.32 -73.97 -21.50
CA ALA A 315 -9.49 -73.92 -22.38
C ALA A 315 -10.14 -75.32 -22.33
N PRO A 316 -11.41 -75.61 -22.77
CA PRO A 316 -11.88 -75.32 -24.12
C PRO A 316 -13.42 -75.05 -24.31
N ARG A 317 -13.74 -74.77 -25.60
CA ARG A 317 -14.96 -75.05 -26.42
C ARG A 317 -16.26 -74.28 -26.14
N ALA A 318 -16.64 -73.45 -27.03
CA ALA A 318 -17.45 -73.62 -28.25
C ALA A 318 -18.99 -73.54 -28.04
N ALA A 319 -19.57 -72.75 -28.92
CA ALA A 319 -20.89 -72.86 -29.57
C ALA A 319 -22.07 -72.10 -28.99
N GLY A 320 -22.73 -71.34 -29.86
CA GLY A 320 -24.12 -71.01 -29.79
C GLY A 320 -24.50 -69.52 -29.99
N SER A 321 -24.48 -69.07 -31.21
CA SER A 321 -25.54 -68.52 -32.04
C SER A 321 -26.87 -68.24 -31.34
N VAL A 322 -27.43 -67.03 -31.56
CA VAL A 322 -28.75 -66.72 -32.11
C VAL A 322 -29.26 -65.29 -31.62
N ARG A 323 -29.32 -64.40 -32.59
CA ARG A 323 -30.37 -63.45 -33.01
C ARG A 323 -31.37 -62.86 -31.98
N ALA A 324 -31.46 -61.53 -32.08
CA ALA A 324 -32.63 -60.68 -32.37
C ALA A 324 -33.70 -60.53 -31.26
N GLN A 325 -33.86 -59.37 -30.77
CA GLN A 325 -34.83 -58.34 -31.16
C GLN A 325 -34.43 -57.00 -30.61
#